data_fa3558e944a463372e6ab5de10ec784d
#
_entry.id   fa3558e944a463372e6ab5de10ec784d
#
_cell.length_a   1.000
_cell.length_b   1.000
_cell.length_c   1.000
_cell.angle_alpha   90.00
_cell.angle_beta   90.00
_cell.angle_gamma   90.00
#
_symmetry.space_group_name_H-M   'P 1'
#
loop_
_entity.id
_entity.type
_entity.pdbx_description
1 polymer ?
#
loop_
_entity_poly.entity_id
_entity_poly.type
_entity_poly.pdbx_seq_one_letter_code
_entity_poly.pdbx_strand_id
1 'polypeptide(L)'
;YGEGGVLTEAVRQKPYSVVLLDEVEKAHKDILNLFYQVFDKGMMRDGEGREIDFKNTVILMTSNLGANELTQLLKPQEPEEAEEAAAEENQEANGQEQIADTEVELSAQMPETSPEHTKVSDGPAEAEEAPEYSLEELAEAIRPILTDHFQAALLARMQVVPYRPLEKEALAQIVRLKLDKIADRLYEAHQTRLSYSEDFAALLADSCTTGDSGARNIDHLLNRQVMPAIAQSFLQWQQTAGHMPERASLEVGEEGIDVLFE
;
A
#
# COMPACT_ATOMS: atom_id res chain seq x y z
N TYR A 1 33.24 3.83 21.04
CA TYR A 1 33.96 4.93 21.71
C TYR A 1 34.80 5.68 20.67
N GLY A 2 34.48 6.94 20.34
CA GLY A 2 35.37 7.85 19.61
C GLY A 2 35.21 7.90 18.09
N GLU A 3 34.29 7.24 17.46
CA GLU A 3 33.95 7.51 16.06
C GLU A 3 32.76 8.48 16.01
N GLY A 4 32.88 9.55 15.24
CA GLY A 4 31.77 10.45 14.93
C GLY A 4 30.59 9.63 14.38
N GLY A 5 29.35 10.03 14.71
CA GLY A 5 28.16 9.30 14.22
C GLY A 5 28.17 9.18 12.70
N VAL A 6 27.56 8.11 12.16
CA VAL A 6 27.55 7.80 10.73
C VAL A 6 27.08 9.01 9.90
N LEU A 7 26.03 9.69 10.35
CA LEU A 7 25.48 10.87 9.65
C LEU A 7 26.46 12.06 9.67
N THR A 8 27.01 12.37 10.83
CA THR A 8 27.92 13.53 11.01
C THR A 8 29.19 13.34 10.18
N GLU A 9 29.73 12.11 10.17
CA GLU A 9 30.90 11.79 9.33
C GLU A 9 30.59 11.86 7.84
N ALA A 10 29.43 11.37 7.40
CA ALA A 10 29.00 11.44 6.00
C ALA A 10 28.86 12.90 5.52
N VAL A 11 28.23 13.76 6.31
CA VAL A 11 28.07 15.18 5.99
C VAL A 11 29.41 15.91 6.05
N ARG A 12 30.28 15.58 6.99
CA ARG A 12 31.65 16.15 7.04
C ARG A 12 32.45 15.86 5.79
N GLN A 13 32.32 14.64 5.24
CA GLN A 13 33.02 14.24 4.00
C GLN A 13 32.38 14.85 2.77
N LYS A 14 31.05 15.01 2.76
CA LYS A 14 30.26 15.54 1.64
C LYS A 14 29.30 16.62 2.12
N PRO A 15 29.77 17.86 2.33
CA PRO A 15 28.94 18.92 2.89
C PRO A 15 27.81 19.38 1.96
N TYR A 16 27.92 19.16 0.65
CA TYR A 16 26.86 19.39 -0.33
C TYR A 16 26.16 18.06 -0.63
N SER A 17 25.12 17.73 0.13
CA SER A 17 24.44 16.44 0.00
C SER A 17 22.94 16.54 0.32
N VAL A 18 22.21 15.54 -0.13
CA VAL A 18 20.82 15.30 0.29
C VAL A 18 20.87 14.25 1.40
N VAL A 19 20.31 14.58 2.54
CA VAL A 19 20.17 13.69 3.70
C VAL A 19 18.72 13.22 3.76
N LEU A 20 18.51 11.92 3.60
CA LEU A 20 17.20 11.29 3.76
C LEU A 20 17.11 10.62 5.12
N LEU A 21 16.12 11.01 5.90
CA LEU A 21 15.76 10.40 7.18
C LEU A 21 14.41 9.72 7.00
N ASP A 22 14.43 8.41 6.90
CA ASP A 22 13.24 7.60 6.65
C ASP A 22 12.58 7.19 7.96
N GLU A 23 11.24 7.22 8.00
CA GLU A 23 10.42 6.84 9.17
C GLU A 23 10.82 7.57 10.47
N VAL A 24 10.90 8.89 10.41
CA VAL A 24 11.41 9.72 11.54
C VAL A 24 10.55 9.59 12.80
N GLU A 25 9.29 9.19 12.70
CA GLU A 25 8.41 8.94 13.84
C GLU A 25 8.89 7.78 14.71
N LYS A 26 9.69 6.88 14.17
CA LYS A 26 10.28 5.74 14.92
C LYS A 26 11.56 6.12 15.65
N ALA A 27 12.10 7.31 15.38
CA ALA A 27 13.32 7.77 16.02
C ALA A 27 13.09 8.14 17.49
N HIS A 28 14.11 7.95 18.33
CA HIS A 28 14.04 8.42 19.70
C HIS A 28 13.93 9.96 19.76
N LYS A 29 13.15 10.48 20.70
CA LYS A 29 12.91 11.93 20.84
C LYS A 29 14.20 12.78 20.97
N ASP A 30 15.24 12.22 21.58
CA ASP A 30 16.53 12.92 21.70
C ASP A 30 17.20 13.15 20.33
N ILE A 31 17.01 12.24 19.37
CA ILE A 31 17.51 12.40 18.00
C ILE A 31 16.78 13.55 17.30
N LEU A 32 15.47 13.63 17.46
CA LEU A 32 14.68 14.74 16.92
C LEU A 32 15.12 16.08 17.52
N ASN A 33 15.50 16.11 18.81
CA ASN A 33 16.05 17.29 19.47
C ASN A 33 17.41 17.72 18.91
N LEU A 34 18.24 16.78 18.44
CA LEU A 34 19.49 17.10 17.76
C LEU A 34 19.23 17.77 16.41
N PHE A 35 18.24 17.29 15.65
CA PHE A 35 17.85 17.93 14.40
C PHE A 35 17.29 19.34 14.57
N TYR A 36 16.65 19.64 15.71
CA TYR A 36 16.27 21.00 16.03
C TYR A 36 17.48 21.96 16.01
N GLN A 37 18.64 21.54 16.53
CA GLN A 37 19.86 22.35 16.47
C GLN A 37 20.35 22.57 15.04
N VAL A 38 20.23 21.54 14.18
CA VAL A 38 20.56 21.64 12.75
C VAL A 38 19.69 22.68 12.06
N PHE A 39 18.37 22.63 12.26
CA PHE A 39 17.44 23.60 11.65
C PHE A 39 17.53 25.00 12.23
N ASP A 40 17.96 25.14 13.50
CA ASP A 40 18.11 26.45 14.15
C ASP A 40 19.44 27.10 13.80
N LYS A 41 20.55 26.35 13.88
CA LYS A 41 21.92 26.88 13.78
C LYS A 41 22.64 26.49 12.50
N GLY A 42 22.10 25.54 11.74
CA GLY A 42 22.75 24.96 10.56
C GLY A 42 23.96 24.07 10.89
N MET A 43 24.08 23.64 12.15
CA MET A 43 25.21 22.82 12.58
C MET A 43 24.81 21.84 13.68
N MET A 44 25.57 20.75 13.78
CA MET A 44 25.45 19.74 14.84
C MET A 44 26.84 19.44 15.41
N ARG A 45 26.92 19.12 16.70
CA ARG A 45 28.15 18.61 17.30
C ARG A 45 28.15 17.09 17.29
N ASP A 46 29.26 16.52 16.84
CA ASP A 46 29.48 15.09 16.92
C ASP A 46 29.84 14.61 18.33
N GLY A 47 30.01 13.30 18.52
CA GLY A 47 30.39 12.70 19.81
C GLY A 47 31.78 13.12 20.32
N GLU A 48 32.62 13.69 19.46
CA GLU A 48 33.95 14.23 19.81
C GLU A 48 33.91 15.75 20.04
N GLY A 49 32.74 16.38 19.97
CA GLY A 49 32.53 17.81 20.15
C GLY A 49 32.91 18.69 18.95
N ARG A 50 33.18 18.09 17.79
CA ARG A 50 33.45 18.84 16.55
C ARG A 50 32.15 19.37 15.96
N GLU A 51 32.18 20.60 15.48
CA GLU A 51 31.03 21.20 14.80
C GLU A 51 30.99 20.75 13.33
N ILE A 52 29.86 20.18 12.94
CA ILE A 52 29.59 19.72 11.58
C ILE A 52 28.58 20.68 10.94
N ASP A 53 28.92 21.25 9.81
CA ASP A 53 28.09 22.23 9.09
C ASP A 53 27.09 21.51 8.17
N PHE A 54 25.80 21.79 8.38
CA PHE A 54 24.67 21.26 7.61
C PHE A 54 24.03 22.31 6.68
N LYS A 55 24.56 23.55 6.63
CA LYS A 55 23.93 24.65 5.88
C LYS A 55 23.79 24.39 4.39
N ASN A 56 24.66 23.54 3.85
CA ASN A 56 24.67 23.18 2.42
C ASN A 56 24.00 21.83 2.17
N THR A 57 23.27 21.27 3.11
CA THR A 57 22.53 20.03 2.94
C THR A 57 21.05 20.31 2.72
N VAL A 58 20.40 19.45 1.91
CA VAL A 58 18.94 19.35 1.83
C VAL A 58 18.53 18.16 2.69
N ILE A 59 17.67 18.39 3.67
CA ILE A 59 17.20 17.34 4.57
C ILE A 59 15.77 16.98 4.19
N LEU A 60 15.55 15.72 3.82
CA LEU A 60 14.25 15.12 3.55
C LEU A 60 13.92 14.17 4.70
N MET A 61 12.72 14.29 5.23
CA MET A 61 12.19 13.40 6.27
C MET A 61 10.92 12.74 5.76
N THR A 62 10.80 11.42 5.93
CA THR A 62 9.55 10.70 5.65
C THR A 62 8.89 10.25 6.93
N SER A 63 7.58 10.18 6.94
CA SER A 63 6.78 9.71 8.07
C SER A 63 5.44 9.15 7.60
N ASN A 64 4.92 8.17 8.35
CA ASN A 64 3.57 7.63 8.16
C ASN A 64 2.53 8.29 9.08
N LEU A 65 2.93 9.32 9.85
CA LEU A 65 2.00 10.06 10.71
C LEU A 65 0.92 10.77 9.87
N GLY A 66 -0.34 10.59 10.26
CA GLY A 66 -1.48 11.17 9.57
C GLY A 66 -1.91 10.40 8.31
N ALA A 67 -1.33 9.24 8.01
CA ALA A 67 -1.70 8.46 6.83
C ALA A 67 -3.16 7.96 6.90
N ASN A 68 -3.62 7.52 8.06
CA ASN A 68 -4.99 7.06 8.27
C ASN A 68 -6.00 8.20 8.11
N GLU A 69 -5.69 9.36 8.66
CA GLU A 69 -6.53 10.55 8.57
C GLU A 69 -6.64 11.04 7.13
N LEU A 70 -5.53 11.06 6.40
CA LEU A 70 -5.55 11.38 4.97
C LEU A 70 -6.38 10.37 4.18
N THR A 71 -6.25 9.09 4.51
CA THR A 71 -7.02 8.02 3.84
C THR A 71 -8.51 8.15 4.13
N GLN A 72 -8.90 8.47 5.35
CA GLN A 72 -10.30 8.69 5.71
C GLN A 72 -10.88 9.95 5.03
N LEU A 73 -10.11 11.04 5.02
CA LEU A 73 -10.52 12.30 4.40
C LEU A 73 -10.74 12.18 2.89
N LEU A 74 -9.92 11.35 2.22
CA LEU A 74 -9.92 11.16 0.78
C LEU A 74 -10.81 10.00 0.31
N LYS A 75 -11.42 9.23 1.22
CA LYS A 75 -12.44 8.24 0.82
C LYS A 75 -13.66 8.97 0.29
N PRO A 76 -14.28 8.46 -0.80
CA PRO A 76 -15.61 8.87 -1.17
C PRO A 76 -16.53 8.71 0.05
N GLN A 77 -17.31 9.73 0.39
CA GLN A 77 -18.31 9.62 1.44
C GLN A 77 -19.41 8.68 0.91
N GLU A 78 -19.46 7.46 1.41
CA GLU A 78 -20.63 6.62 1.19
C GLU A 78 -21.82 7.33 1.85
N PRO A 79 -22.99 7.42 1.20
CA PRO A 79 -24.17 8.06 1.80
C PRO A 79 -24.45 7.41 3.15
N GLU A 80 -24.69 8.25 4.17
CA GLU A 80 -24.91 7.85 5.59
C GLU A 80 -25.99 6.76 5.77
N GLU A 81 -26.87 6.57 4.78
CA GLU A 81 -27.90 5.53 4.76
C GLU A 81 -27.34 4.07 4.74
N ALA A 82 -26.07 3.86 4.31
CA ALA A 82 -25.47 2.52 4.30
C ALA A 82 -24.87 2.11 5.65
N GLU A 83 -24.43 3.06 6.47
CA GLU A 83 -23.93 2.76 7.82
C GLU A 83 -25.05 2.45 8.81
N GLU A 84 -26.24 3.10 8.69
CA GLU A 84 -27.40 2.78 9.53
C GLU A 84 -27.94 1.37 9.20
N ALA A 85 -27.98 0.97 7.92
CA ALA A 85 -28.42 -0.37 7.53
C ALA A 85 -27.47 -1.47 8.02
N ALA A 86 -26.14 -1.23 7.97
CA ALA A 86 -25.15 -2.18 8.49
C ALA A 86 -25.13 -2.25 10.03
N ALA A 87 -25.50 -1.16 10.70
CA ALA A 87 -25.61 -1.13 12.17
C ALA A 87 -26.87 -1.84 12.66
N GLU A 88 -27.97 -1.77 11.93
CA GLU A 88 -29.21 -2.50 12.25
C GLU A 88 -29.08 -4.01 12.01
N GLU A 89 -28.45 -4.45 10.91
CA GLU A 89 -28.17 -5.88 10.66
C GLU A 89 -27.27 -6.51 11.75
N ASN A 90 -26.29 -5.78 12.27
CA ASN A 90 -25.43 -6.28 13.35
C ASN A 90 -26.11 -6.30 14.72
N GLN A 91 -27.20 -5.54 14.94
CA GLN A 91 -27.98 -5.59 16.18
C GLN A 91 -28.99 -6.74 16.18
N GLU A 92 -29.55 -7.11 15.04
CA GLU A 92 -30.45 -8.27 14.93
C GLU A 92 -29.69 -9.61 15.04
N ALA A 93 -28.45 -9.69 14.53
CA ALA A 93 -27.62 -10.90 14.63
C ALA A 93 -27.14 -11.21 16.06
N ASN A 94 -27.03 -10.20 16.93
CA ASN A 94 -26.55 -10.37 18.31
C ASN A 94 -27.64 -10.58 19.35
N GLY A 95 -28.93 -10.60 18.93
CA GLY A 95 -30.09 -10.77 19.78
C GLY A 95 -30.64 -12.20 19.88
N GLN A 96 -30.08 -13.17 19.12
CA GLN A 96 -30.64 -14.54 19.03
C GLN A 96 -29.78 -15.67 19.60
N GLU A 97 -28.70 -15.39 20.32
CA GLU A 97 -27.94 -16.43 21.01
C GLU A 97 -28.14 -16.39 22.54
N GLN A 98 -29.30 -16.72 22.99
CA GLN A 98 -29.51 -17.36 24.30
C GLN A 98 -30.94 -17.96 24.31
N ILE A 99 -31.03 -19.26 24.20
CA ILE A 99 -31.87 -20.20 25.02
C ILE A 99 -32.03 -21.56 24.29
N ALA A 100 -31.59 -22.60 25.03
CA ALA A 100 -32.08 -23.97 25.08
C ALA A 100 -31.62 -25.02 24.06
N ASP A 101 -30.77 -25.93 24.61
CA ASP A 101 -30.75 -27.36 24.30
C ASP A 101 -32.15 -27.96 24.23
N THR A 102 -32.46 -28.62 23.13
CA THR A 102 -33.29 -29.85 23.13
C THR A 102 -33.20 -30.52 21.76
N GLU A 103 -32.79 -31.79 21.78
CA GLU A 103 -32.83 -32.73 20.65
C GLU A 103 -34.23 -32.81 20.03
N VAL A 104 -34.31 -33.07 18.71
CA VAL A 104 -35.10 -34.11 18.06
C VAL A 104 -35.15 -33.98 16.53
N GLU A 105 -34.65 -35.05 15.87
CA GLU A 105 -35.04 -35.68 14.58
C GLU A 105 -35.54 -34.88 13.36
N LEU A 106 -34.79 -35.12 12.32
CA LEU A 106 -35.08 -35.51 10.93
C LEU A 106 -36.53 -35.42 10.41
N SER A 107 -36.81 -34.56 9.44
CA SER A 107 -37.53 -34.96 8.22
C SER A 107 -37.43 -33.89 7.12
N ALA A 108 -37.18 -34.40 5.90
CA ALA A 108 -37.13 -33.68 4.66
C ALA A 108 -38.49 -33.08 4.25
N GLN A 109 -38.46 -31.85 3.74
CA GLN A 109 -39.39 -31.41 2.67
C GLN A 109 -38.92 -30.04 2.10
N MET A 110 -38.59 -30.06 0.82
CA MET A 110 -38.44 -28.84 -0.01
C MET A 110 -39.86 -28.30 -0.36
N PRO A 111 -39.99 -27.01 -0.54
CA PRO A 111 -40.93 -26.50 -1.53
C PRO A 111 -40.19 -25.69 -2.61
N GLU A 112 -40.48 -26.05 -3.82
CA GLU A 112 -40.27 -25.25 -5.03
C GLU A 112 -41.08 -23.96 -4.97
N THR A 113 -40.46 -22.82 -5.24
CA THR A 113 -41.18 -21.65 -5.76
C THR A 113 -40.34 -20.90 -6.79
N SER A 114 -40.99 -20.62 -7.89
CA SER A 114 -40.54 -19.97 -9.11
C SER A 114 -40.12 -18.50 -8.93
N PRO A 115 -39.35 -17.91 -9.88
CA PRO A 115 -38.75 -16.60 -9.74
C PRO A 115 -39.72 -15.47 -10.08
N GLU A 116 -39.91 -14.55 -9.16
CA GLU A 116 -40.52 -13.27 -9.45
C GLU A 116 -39.48 -12.24 -9.91
N HIS A 117 -39.78 -11.61 -11.02
CA HIS A 117 -39.04 -10.52 -11.64
C HIS A 117 -38.91 -9.31 -10.71
N THR A 118 -37.73 -9.08 -10.19
CA THR A 118 -37.37 -7.75 -9.65
C THR A 118 -36.73 -6.93 -10.76
N LYS A 119 -37.37 -5.84 -11.10
CA LYS A 119 -36.89 -4.87 -12.07
C LYS A 119 -35.55 -4.30 -11.61
N VAL A 120 -34.50 -4.60 -12.34
CA VAL A 120 -33.23 -3.88 -12.28
C VAL A 120 -33.48 -2.51 -12.89
N SER A 121 -33.41 -1.46 -12.08
CA SER A 121 -33.35 -0.09 -12.56
C SER A 121 -31.91 0.17 -13.00
N ASP A 122 -31.69 0.07 -14.29
CA ASP A 122 -30.46 0.47 -14.95
C ASP A 122 -30.40 2.00 -14.98
N GLY A 123 -29.77 2.59 -13.96
CA GLY A 123 -29.30 3.96 -13.98
C GLY A 123 -27.79 3.90 -13.73
N PRO A 124 -26.97 4.62 -14.52
CA PRO A 124 -25.55 4.71 -14.19
C PRO A 124 -25.43 5.40 -12.82
N ALA A 125 -24.88 4.68 -11.82
CA ALA A 125 -24.44 5.32 -10.61
C ALA A 125 -23.35 6.31 -11.04
N GLU A 126 -23.66 7.61 -10.97
CA GLU A 126 -22.64 8.65 -11.07
C GLU A 126 -21.68 8.39 -9.91
N ALA A 127 -20.47 7.97 -10.25
CA ALA A 127 -19.39 7.84 -9.28
C ALA A 127 -19.17 9.25 -8.71
N GLU A 128 -19.57 9.49 -7.47
CA GLU A 128 -19.26 10.74 -6.78
C GLU A 128 -17.74 10.90 -6.79
N GLU A 129 -17.28 11.94 -7.49
CA GLU A 129 -15.87 12.30 -7.55
C GLU A 129 -15.38 12.54 -6.12
N ALA A 130 -14.31 11.86 -5.73
CA ALA A 130 -13.69 12.06 -4.42
C ALA A 130 -13.35 13.54 -4.21
N PRO A 131 -13.60 14.12 -3.03
CA PRO A 131 -13.41 15.54 -2.79
C PRO A 131 -11.97 15.97 -3.13
N GLU A 132 -11.84 16.98 -4.01
CA GLU A 132 -10.53 17.54 -4.35
C GLU A 132 -10.03 18.47 -3.24
N TYR A 133 -9.16 17.95 -2.38
CA TYR A 133 -8.43 18.76 -1.40
C TYR A 133 -7.12 19.27 -1.99
N SER A 134 -6.78 20.52 -1.71
CA SER A 134 -5.45 21.07 -2.01
C SER A 134 -4.39 20.47 -1.08
N LEU A 135 -3.11 20.53 -1.47
CA LEU A 135 -2.02 20.09 -0.61
C LEU A 135 -1.95 20.84 0.72
N GLU A 136 -2.39 22.11 0.73
CA GLU A 136 -2.41 22.95 1.94
C GLU A 136 -3.48 22.45 2.91
N GLU A 137 -4.68 22.13 2.43
CA GLU A 137 -5.77 21.59 3.23
C GLU A 137 -5.41 20.22 3.82
N LEU A 138 -4.78 19.34 3.03
CA LEU A 138 -4.30 18.07 3.51
C LEU A 138 -3.20 18.22 4.58
N ALA A 139 -2.28 19.18 4.41
CA ALA A 139 -1.24 19.46 5.38
C ALA A 139 -1.83 20.04 6.69
N GLU A 140 -2.86 20.86 6.60
CA GLU A 140 -3.58 21.39 7.76
C GLU A 140 -4.34 20.29 8.51
N ALA A 141 -4.97 19.36 7.81
CA ALA A 141 -5.70 18.25 8.41
C ALA A 141 -4.80 17.35 9.29
N ILE A 142 -3.56 17.09 8.86
CA ILE A 142 -2.61 16.25 9.62
C ILE A 142 -1.79 17.04 10.64
N ARG A 143 -1.87 18.39 10.63
CA ARG A 143 -1.10 19.24 11.53
C ARG A 143 -1.23 18.90 13.03
N PRO A 144 -2.43 18.61 13.57
CA PRO A 144 -2.58 18.22 14.99
C PRO A 144 -1.74 16.97 15.33
N ILE A 145 -1.76 15.96 14.48
CA ILE A 145 -1.03 14.70 14.68
C ILE A 145 0.48 14.95 14.66
N LEU A 146 0.93 15.78 13.73
CA LEU A 146 2.33 16.16 13.64
C LEU A 146 2.78 16.94 14.88
N THR A 147 1.92 17.82 15.45
CA THR A 147 2.24 18.59 16.65
C THR A 147 2.30 17.76 17.92
N ASP A 148 1.58 16.65 17.97
CA ASP A 148 1.68 15.70 19.09
C ASP A 148 3.01 14.93 19.09
N HIS A 149 3.59 14.76 17.92
CA HIS A 149 4.83 13.98 17.75
C HIS A 149 6.08 14.83 17.67
N PHE A 150 6.01 15.95 16.96
CA PHE A 150 7.13 16.88 16.74
C PHE A 150 6.91 18.19 17.49
N GLN A 151 8.00 18.74 18.02
CA GLN A 151 7.93 20.06 18.62
C GLN A 151 7.48 21.12 17.59
N ALA A 152 6.60 22.02 17.99
CA ALA A 152 6.09 23.10 17.13
C ALA A 152 7.21 23.94 16.49
N ALA A 153 8.30 24.14 17.20
CA ALA A 153 9.47 24.87 16.71
C ALA A 153 10.22 24.15 15.57
N LEU A 154 10.16 22.82 15.54
CA LEU A 154 10.70 22.00 14.44
C LEU A 154 9.79 22.11 13.21
N LEU A 155 8.49 21.90 13.40
CA LEU A 155 7.49 22.00 12.33
C LEU A 155 7.46 23.38 11.67
N ALA A 156 7.68 24.45 12.43
CA ALA A 156 7.74 25.81 11.89
C ALA A 156 8.91 26.05 10.91
N ARG A 157 9.91 25.16 10.89
CA ARG A 157 11.08 25.22 9.99
C ARG A 157 11.05 24.21 8.86
N MET A 158 10.02 23.39 8.82
CA MET A 158 9.84 22.33 7.81
C MET A 158 8.69 22.69 6.89
N GLN A 159 8.81 22.28 5.64
CA GLN A 159 7.69 22.27 4.72
C GLN A 159 7.09 20.85 4.73
N VAL A 160 5.83 20.77 5.14
CA VAL A 160 5.08 19.50 5.12
C VAL A 160 4.52 19.31 3.72
N VAL A 161 4.79 18.15 3.15
CA VAL A 161 4.29 17.72 1.83
C VAL A 161 3.48 16.44 2.03
N PRO A 162 2.15 16.52 2.10
CA PRO A 162 1.31 15.34 2.22
C PRO A 162 1.31 14.56 0.89
N TYR A 163 1.40 13.23 1.00
CA TYR A 163 1.26 12.32 -0.13
C TYR A 163 -0.13 11.69 -0.10
N ARG A 164 -0.83 11.78 -1.23
CA ARG A 164 -2.12 11.11 -1.39
C ARG A 164 -1.93 9.60 -1.48
N PRO A 165 -2.87 8.79 -0.94
CA PRO A 165 -2.92 7.35 -1.22
C PRO A 165 -2.92 7.10 -2.72
N LEU A 166 -2.36 5.97 -3.13
CA LEU A 166 -2.36 5.59 -4.54
C LEU A 166 -3.76 5.18 -4.98
N GLU A 167 -4.25 5.80 -6.05
CA GLU A 167 -5.50 5.44 -6.70
C GLU A 167 -5.37 4.09 -7.43
N LYS A 168 -6.50 3.45 -7.72
CA LYS A 168 -6.55 2.14 -8.40
C LYS A 168 -5.83 2.15 -9.74
N GLU A 169 -5.99 3.22 -10.51
CA GLU A 169 -5.35 3.43 -11.81
C GLU A 169 -3.82 3.48 -11.70
N ALA A 170 -3.32 4.17 -10.70
CA ALA A 170 -1.89 4.24 -10.42
C ALA A 170 -1.33 2.89 -9.97
N LEU A 171 -2.06 2.15 -9.11
CA LEU A 171 -1.70 0.80 -8.72
C LEU A 171 -1.67 -0.15 -9.91
N ALA A 172 -2.67 -0.08 -10.80
CA ALA A 172 -2.70 -0.89 -12.03
C ALA A 172 -1.50 -0.60 -12.95
N GLN A 173 -1.11 0.67 -13.10
CA GLN A 173 0.10 1.04 -13.85
C GLN A 173 1.37 0.45 -13.20
N ILE A 174 1.49 0.51 -11.88
CA ILE A 174 2.63 -0.06 -11.16
C ILE A 174 2.68 -1.58 -11.34
N VAL A 175 1.53 -2.27 -11.28
CA VAL A 175 1.43 -3.71 -11.53
C VAL A 175 1.95 -4.05 -12.92
N ARG A 176 1.46 -3.35 -13.97
CA ARG A 176 1.92 -3.56 -15.35
C ARG A 176 3.44 -3.37 -15.48
N LEU A 177 3.97 -2.26 -14.97
CA LEU A 177 5.41 -2.00 -14.99
C LEU A 177 6.25 -3.10 -14.31
N LYS A 178 5.72 -3.73 -13.26
CA LYS A 178 6.40 -4.81 -12.57
C LYS A 178 6.28 -6.14 -13.30
N LEU A 179 5.12 -6.43 -13.89
CA LEU A 179 4.91 -7.61 -14.74
C LEU A 179 5.79 -7.54 -16.00
N ASP A 180 5.89 -6.38 -16.63
CA ASP A 180 6.78 -6.15 -17.78
C ASP A 180 8.24 -6.44 -17.42
N LYS A 181 8.71 -5.99 -16.25
CA LYS A 181 10.06 -6.33 -15.76
C LYS A 181 10.28 -7.82 -15.52
N ILE A 182 9.23 -8.55 -15.11
CA ILE A 182 9.30 -10.01 -14.99
C ILE A 182 9.37 -10.65 -16.38
N ALA A 183 8.56 -10.16 -17.34
CA ALA A 183 8.57 -10.62 -18.71
C ALA A 183 9.93 -10.41 -19.37
N ASP A 184 10.53 -9.23 -19.21
CA ASP A 184 11.87 -8.94 -19.72
C ASP A 184 12.94 -9.88 -19.15
N ARG A 185 12.91 -10.13 -17.83
CA ARG A 185 13.86 -11.08 -17.20
C ARG A 185 13.69 -12.51 -17.70
N LEU A 186 12.45 -12.96 -17.91
CA LEU A 186 12.19 -14.29 -18.46
C LEU A 186 12.70 -14.40 -19.89
N TYR A 187 12.49 -13.36 -20.69
CA TYR A 187 13.02 -13.31 -22.06
C TYR A 187 14.55 -13.31 -22.09
N GLU A 188 15.20 -12.51 -21.24
CA GLU A 188 16.66 -12.48 -21.15
C GLU A 188 17.25 -13.84 -20.71
N ALA A 189 16.64 -14.48 -19.73
CA ALA A 189 17.16 -15.72 -19.12
C ALA A 189 16.83 -16.98 -19.95
N HIS A 190 15.65 -17.04 -20.53
CA HIS A 190 15.08 -18.27 -21.11
C HIS A 190 14.58 -18.12 -22.55
N GLN A 191 14.62 -16.91 -23.12
CA GLN A 191 14.06 -16.57 -24.44
C GLN A 191 12.55 -16.85 -24.54
N THR A 192 11.86 -16.90 -23.40
CA THR A 192 10.43 -17.09 -23.30
C THR A 192 9.71 -15.75 -23.22
N ARG A 193 8.75 -15.50 -24.10
CA ARG A 193 7.91 -14.30 -24.08
C ARG A 193 6.76 -14.51 -23.12
N LEU A 194 6.71 -13.73 -22.05
CA LEU A 194 5.60 -13.72 -21.12
C LEU A 194 4.60 -12.63 -21.51
N SER A 195 3.33 -12.98 -21.59
CA SER A 195 2.19 -12.07 -21.72
C SER A 195 1.25 -12.23 -20.53
N TYR A 196 0.37 -11.29 -20.32
CA TYR A 196 -0.67 -11.34 -19.28
C TYR A 196 -1.94 -10.63 -19.76
N SER A 197 -3.10 -11.05 -19.25
CA SER A 197 -4.37 -10.40 -19.57
C SER A 197 -4.56 -9.10 -18.77
N GLU A 198 -5.35 -8.17 -19.30
CA GLU A 198 -5.72 -6.94 -18.58
C GLU A 198 -6.49 -7.26 -17.29
N ASP A 199 -7.35 -8.28 -17.32
CA ASP A 199 -8.10 -8.75 -16.16
C ASP A 199 -7.17 -9.25 -15.05
N PHE A 200 -6.06 -9.91 -15.41
CA PHE A 200 -5.05 -10.36 -14.48
C PHE A 200 -4.36 -9.18 -13.79
N ALA A 201 -3.98 -8.16 -14.56
CA ALA A 201 -3.36 -6.94 -14.01
C ALA A 201 -4.33 -6.18 -13.10
N ALA A 202 -5.61 -6.08 -13.47
CA ALA A 202 -6.65 -5.45 -12.68
C ALA A 202 -6.92 -6.20 -11.36
N LEU A 203 -7.00 -7.53 -11.38
CA LEU A 203 -7.17 -8.37 -10.19
C LEU A 203 -6.03 -8.16 -9.19
N LEU A 204 -4.79 -8.12 -9.67
CA LEU A 204 -3.63 -7.86 -8.80
C LEU A 204 -3.68 -6.45 -8.20
N ALA A 205 -4.10 -5.45 -8.96
CA ALA A 205 -4.26 -4.08 -8.46
C ALA A 205 -5.34 -4.00 -7.38
N ASP A 206 -6.50 -4.62 -7.60
CA ASP A 206 -7.60 -4.66 -6.62
C ASP A 206 -7.20 -5.38 -5.33
N SER A 207 -6.43 -6.47 -5.43
CA SER A 207 -5.90 -7.18 -4.26
C SER A 207 -4.94 -6.33 -3.43
N CYS A 208 -4.38 -5.26 -4.01
CA CYS A 208 -3.47 -4.33 -3.32
C CYS A 208 -4.18 -3.14 -2.67
N THR A 209 -5.43 -2.86 -3.03
CA THR A 209 -6.20 -1.73 -2.45
C THR A 209 -6.69 -2.03 -1.03
N THR A 210 -6.83 -3.29 -0.65
CA THR A 210 -7.36 -3.73 0.65
C THR A 210 -6.36 -3.72 1.81
N GLY A 211 -5.12 -3.25 1.61
CA GLY A 211 -4.07 -3.26 2.64
C GLY A 211 -3.36 -1.93 2.84
N ASP A 212 -2.93 -1.64 4.06
CA ASP A 212 -2.21 -0.41 4.47
C ASP A 212 -0.87 -0.17 3.75
N SER A 213 -0.40 -1.11 2.93
CA SER A 213 0.95 -1.14 2.36
C SER A 213 1.04 -0.67 0.90
N GLY A 214 -0.08 -0.35 0.23
CA GLY A 214 -0.11 0.18 -1.14
C GLY A 214 0.79 -0.57 -2.13
N ALA A 215 1.69 0.15 -2.81
CA ALA A 215 2.58 -0.41 -3.82
C ALA A 215 3.57 -1.49 -3.30
N ARG A 216 3.90 -1.52 -2.00
CA ARG A 216 4.75 -2.58 -1.41
C ARG A 216 4.04 -3.93 -1.43
N ASN A 217 2.72 -3.93 -1.32
CA ASN A 217 1.92 -5.15 -1.41
C ASN A 217 2.01 -5.82 -2.79
N ILE A 218 2.21 -5.04 -3.85
CA ILE A 218 2.41 -5.56 -5.21
C ILE A 218 3.64 -6.46 -5.26
N ASP A 219 4.79 -6.02 -4.74
CA ASP A 219 6.00 -6.83 -4.70
C ASP A 219 5.82 -8.11 -3.89
N HIS A 220 5.09 -8.01 -2.79
CA HIS A 220 4.78 -9.17 -1.96
C HIS A 220 3.89 -10.19 -2.68
N LEU A 221 2.83 -9.74 -3.37
CA LEU A 221 1.95 -10.60 -4.17
C LEU A 221 2.71 -11.24 -5.34
N LEU A 222 3.49 -10.45 -6.09
CA LEU A 222 4.29 -10.95 -7.20
C LEU A 222 5.28 -12.04 -6.72
N ASN A 223 5.99 -11.80 -5.63
CA ASN A 223 6.98 -12.75 -5.11
C ASN A 223 6.36 -13.98 -4.46
N ARG A 224 5.17 -13.87 -3.85
CA ARG A 224 4.54 -14.99 -3.13
C ARG A 224 3.59 -15.83 -3.98
N GLN A 225 2.98 -15.23 -4.99
CA GLN A 225 1.97 -15.92 -5.79
C GLN A 225 2.40 -16.07 -7.25
N VAL A 226 2.76 -14.96 -7.92
CA VAL A 226 3.04 -14.98 -9.36
C VAL A 226 4.35 -15.71 -9.68
N MET A 227 5.44 -15.37 -9.01
CA MET A 227 6.75 -15.98 -9.28
C MET A 227 6.79 -17.48 -8.99
N PRO A 228 6.22 -18.00 -7.87
CA PRO A 228 6.15 -19.43 -7.64
C PRO A 228 5.28 -20.17 -8.67
N ALA A 229 4.13 -19.59 -9.08
CA ALA A 229 3.27 -20.18 -10.11
C ALA A 229 4.01 -20.31 -11.43
N ILE A 230 4.68 -19.25 -11.89
CA ILE A 230 5.53 -19.26 -13.07
C ILE A 230 6.60 -20.35 -12.94
N ALA A 231 7.37 -20.35 -11.85
CA ALA A 231 8.48 -21.30 -11.66
C ALA A 231 8.01 -22.75 -11.66
N GLN A 232 6.88 -23.05 -10.98
CA GLN A 232 6.33 -24.40 -10.91
C GLN A 232 5.84 -24.88 -12.29
N SER A 233 5.13 -24.03 -13.02
CA SER A 233 4.63 -24.35 -14.35
C SER A 233 5.75 -24.55 -15.36
N PHE A 234 6.82 -23.75 -15.29
CA PHE A 234 8.01 -23.91 -16.13
C PHE A 234 8.73 -25.23 -15.85
N LEU A 235 8.87 -25.62 -14.57
CA LEU A 235 9.47 -26.92 -14.20
C LEU A 235 8.65 -28.09 -14.72
N GLN A 236 7.32 -28.02 -14.63
CA GLN A 236 6.43 -29.06 -15.15
C GLN A 236 6.52 -29.16 -16.68
N TRP A 237 6.52 -28.02 -17.38
CA TRP A 237 6.69 -27.98 -18.81
C TRP A 237 8.05 -28.59 -19.23
N GLN A 238 9.12 -28.19 -18.59
CA GLN A 238 10.47 -28.70 -18.90
C GLN A 238 10.57 -30.23 -18.70
N GLN A 239 9.93 -30.77 -17.67
CA GLN A 239 9.88 -32.22 -17.43
C GLN A 239 9.12 -32.98 -18.54
N THR A 240 8.09 -32.37 -19.13
CA THR A 240 7.23 -32.99 -20.13
C THR A 240 7.75 -32.78 -21.54
N ALA A 241 8.15 -31.56 -21.89
CA ALA A 241 8.55 -31.18 -23.23
C ALA A 241 10.06 -31.27 -23.48
N GLY A 242 10.88 -31.25 -22.42
CA GLY A 242 12.34 -31.32 -22.52
C GLY A 242 13.02 -30.02 -22.97
N HIS A 243 12.28 -28.97 -23.24
CA HIS A 243 12.78 -27.65 -23.63
C HIS A 243 11.98 -26.54 -22.95
N MET A 244 12.48 -25.29 -22.97
CA MET A 244 11.73 -24.14 -22.47
C MET A 244 10.62 -23.76 -23.47
N PRO A 245 9.47 -23.23 -23.00
CA PRO A 245 8.40 -22.75 -23.88
C PRO A 245 8.83 -21.44 -24.57
N GLU A 246 8.36 -21.23 -25.80
CA GLU A 246 8.62 -19.97 -26.51
C GLU A 246 7.74 -18.84 -26.01
N ARG A 247 6.51 -19.18 -25.60
CA ARG A 247 5.52 -18.24 -25.09
C ARG A 247 4.85 -18.77 -23.84
N ALA A 248 4.51 -17.86 -22.94
CA ALA A 248 3.72 -18.12 -21.75
C ALA A 248 2.71 -16.99 -21.56
N SER A 249 1.51 -17.28 -21.08
CA SER A 249 0.53 -16.28 -20.69
C SER A 249 0.08 -16.50 -19.25
N LEU A 250 -0.12 -15.39 -18.53
CA LEU A 250 -0.71 -15.38 -17.19
C LEU A 250 -2.17 -15.02 -17.28
N GLU A 251 -3.01 -15.87 -16.73
CA GLU A 251 -4.46 -15.70 -16.70
C GLU A 251 -4.99 -15.93 -15.28
N VAL A 252 -6.22 -15.47 -15.04
CA VAL A 252 -6.95 -15.72 -13.80
C VAL A 252 -7.61 -17.09 -13.92
N GLY A 253 -7.15 -18.07 -13.13
CA GLY A 253 -7.74 -19.40 -13.06
C GLY A 253 -8.77 -19.54 -11.93
N GLU A 254 -9.50 -20.66 -11.92
CA GLU A 254 -10.51 -20.96 -10.89
C GLU A 254 -9.89 -21.12 -9.47
N GLU A 255 -8.66 -21.62 -9.38
CA GLU A 255 -7.94 -21.84 -8.12
C GLU A 255 -6.81 -20.83 -7.88
N GLY A 256 -6.64 -19.82 -8.74
CA GLY A 256 -5.59 -18.81 -8.60
C GLY A 256 -4.99 -18.36 -9.93
N ILE A 257 -3.65 -18.44 -10.04
CA ILE A 257 -2.92 -17.97 -11.22
C ILE A 257 -2.62 -19.15 -12.14
N ASP A 258 -3.15 -19.11 -13.34
CA ASP A 258 -2.86 -20.07 -14.39
C ASP A 258 -1.76 -19.55 -15.31
N VAL A 259 -0.81 -20.45 -15.63
CA VAL A 259 0.26 -20.19 -16.59
C VAL A 259 0.06 -21.12 -17.78
N LEU A 260 -0.34 -20.53 -18.91
CA LEU A 260 -0.54 -21.27 -20.18
C LEU A 260 0.70 -21.14 -21.04
N PHE A 261 1.06 -22.23 -21.74
CA PHE A 261 2.23 -22.29 -22.61
C PHE A 261 1.81 -22.55 -24.06
N GLU A 262 2.51 -21.91 -24.97
CA GLU A 262 2.43 -22.11 -26.42
C GLU A 262 3.82 -22.47 -27.01
#